data_73d3b2a34b81d287c67f69c00a3f4f82
#
_entry.id   73d3b2a34b81d287c67f69c00a3f4f82
#
_cell.length_a   1.000
_cell.length_b   1.000
_cell.length_c   1.000
_cell.angle_alpha   90.00
_cell.angle_beta   90.00
_cell.angle_gamma   90.00
#
_symmetry.space_group_name_H-M   'P 1'
#
loop_
_entity.id
_entity.type
_entity.pdbx_description
1 polymer ?
#
loop_
_entity_poly.entity_id
_entity_poly.type
_entity_poly.pdbx_seq_one_letter_code
_entity_poly.pdbx_strand_id
1 'polypeptide(L)'
;MISTGIAFFLSVLLIPVIIKFCKFYSLYDTVNARKIHSGNIPRLGGIAIAVAFLAGIIFCVFMSNDISAMNSVPLLFAGTIIFTFGIIDDLFNMRALFKLFVQIVASLIVVACGFRFTQVFGWILPVPVSLVVSFFWILGIVNAY
;
A
#
# COMPACT_ATOMS: atom_id res chain seq x y z
N MET A 1 -14.46 3.38 -13.14
CA MET A 1 -13.98 4.64 -13.72
C MET A 1 -14.15 5.86 -12.82
N ILE A 2 -15.30 6.06 -12.17
CA ILE A 2 -15.52 7.23 -11.27
C ILE A 2 -14.58 7.20 -10.06
N SER A 3 -14.41 6.05 -9.40
CA SER A 3 -13.51 5.88 -8.24
C SER A 3 -12.05 6.19 -8.57
N THR A 4 -11.58 5.81 -9.76
CA THR A 4 -10.22 6.15 -10.23
C THR A 4 -10.04 7.65 -10.43
N GLY A 5 -11.06 8.32 -10.98
CA GLY A 5 -11.07 9.76 -11.13
C GLY A 5 -11.01 10.47 -9.76
N ILE A 6 -11.83 10.02 -8.80
CA ILE A 6 -11.84 10.57 -7.44
C ILE A 6 -10.47 10.41 -6.77
N ALA A 7 -9.87 9.21 -6.85
CA ALA A 7 -8.54 8.95 -6.27
C ALA A 7 -7.46 9.84 -6.90
N PHE A 8 -7.51 10.03 -8.23
CA PHE A 8 -6.59 10.91 -8.95
C PHE A 8 -6.71 12.37 -8.48
N PHE A 9 -7.92 12.94 -8.53
CA PHE A 9 -8.13 14.34 -8.13
C PHE A 9 -7.79 14.56 -6.66
N LEU A 10 -8.16 13.61 -5.79
CA LEU A 10 -7.86 13.70 -4.36
C LEU A 10 -6.35 13.67 -4.10
N SER A 11 -5.60 12.82 -4.80
CA SER A 11 -4.14 12.76 -4.66
C SER A 11 -3.48 14.08 -5.09
N VAL A 12 -3.91 14.64 -6.22
CA VAL A 12 -3.40 15.94 -6.73
C VAL A 12 -3.68 17.07 -5.74
N LEU A 13 -4.84 17.07 -5.07
CA LEU A 13 -5.18 18.07 -4.04
C LEU A 13 -4.39 17.87 -2.74
N LEU A 14 -4.15 16.62 -2.34
CA LEU A 14 -3.45 16.31 -1.08
C LEU A 14 -1.95 16.53 -1.15
N ILE A 15 -1.30 16.31 -2.31
CA ILE A 15 0.15 16.49 -2.48
C ILE A 15 0.63 17.85 -2.00
N PRO A 16 0.07 19.01 -2.44
CA PRO A 16 0.56 20.32 -1.98
C PRO A 16 0.32 20.56 -0.49
N VAL A 17 -0.74 19.98 0.08
CA VAL A 17 -1.03 20.07 1.51
C VAL A 17 0.04 19.32 2.31
N ILE A 18 0.38 18.11 1.89
CA ILE A 18 1.41 17.29 2.55
C ILE A 18 2.80 17.92 2.40
N ILE A 19 3.13 18.50 1.25
CA ILE A 19 4.38 19.23 1.06
C ILE A 19 4.48 20.39 2.05
N LYS A 20 3.40 21.18 2.23
CA LYS A 20 3.35 22.28 3.22
C LYS A 20 3.52 21.74 4.64
N PHE A 21 2.85 20.64 4.97
CA PHE A 21 2.96 19.99 6.28
C PHE A 21 4.39 19.50 6.55
N CYS A 22 5.01 18.80 5.60
CA CYS A 22 6.41 18.37 5.71
C CYS A 22 7.38 19.56 5.88
N LYS A 23 7.08 20.67 5.21
CA LYS A 23 7.87 21.89 5.31
C LYS A 23 7.75 22.51 6.71
N PHE A 24 6.55 22.55 7.28
CA PHE A 24 6.31 23.11 8.60
C PHE A 24 6.97 22.30 9.72
N TYR A 25 6.94 20.96 9.63
CA TYR A 25 7.50 20.05 10.64
C TYR A 25 8.94 19.61 10.33
N SER A 26 9.57 20.14 9.27
CA SER A 26 10.95 19.78 8.85
C SER A 26 11.13 18.27 8.59
N LEU A 27 10.07 17.58 8.10
CA LEU A 27 10.05 16.15 7.82
C LEU A 27 10.62 15.87 6.42
N TYR A 28 11.93 16.06 6.29
CA TYR A 28 12.66 15.77 5.06
C TYR A 28 13.51 14.52 5.19
N ASP A 29 13.73 13.87 4.05
CA ASP A 29 14.66 12.76 4.00
C ASP A 29 16.10 13.23 4.20
N THR A 30 16.87 12.54 5.03
CA THR A 30 18.27 12.86 5.26
C THR A 30 19.08 12.56 4.00
N VAL A 31 19.80 13.56 3.51
CA VAL A 31 20.72 13.42 2.38
C VAL A 31 21.91 12.58 2.85
N ASN A 32 21.94 11.30 2.50
CA ASN A 32 23.09 10.43 2.69
C ASN A 32 23.94 10.40 1.43
N ALA A 33 25.25 10.20 1.55
CA ALA A 33 26.22 10.17 0.45
C ALA A 33 25.91 9.13 -0.67
N ARG A 34 24.95 8.22 -0.44
CA ARG A 34 24.47 7.25 -1.42
C ARG A 34 23.26 7.73 -2.24
N LYS A 35 22.68 8.88 -1.92
CA LYS A 35 21.47 9.39 -2.60
C LYS A 35 21.88 10.45 -3.63
N ILE A 36 21.49 10.22 -4.88
CA ILE A 36 21.83 11.04 -6.06
C ILE A 36 21.07 12.38 -6.06
N HIS A 37 20.13 12.62 -5.14
CA HIS A 37 19.29 13.81 -5.15
C HIS A 37 19.83 14.89 -4.24
N SER A 38 20.14 16.06 -4.82
CA SER A 38 20.45 17.31 -4.13
C SER A 38 19.14 18.08 -3.90
N GLY A 39 18.41 17.79 -2.80
CA GLY A 39 17.19 18.53 -2.45
C GLY A 39 16.48 17.96 -1.23
N ASN A 40 15.70 18.82 -0.56
CA ASN A 40 14.85 18.41 0.57
C ASN A 40 13.59 17.69 0.04
N ILE A 41 13.61 16.36 0.00
CA ILE A 41 12.47 15.55 -0.44
C ILE A 41 11.57 15.26 0.77
N PRO A 42 10.26 15.60 0.69
CA PRO A 42 9.31 15.29 1.76
C PRO A 42 9.19 13.78 1.97
N ARG A 43 9.38 13.31 3.20
CA ARG A 43 9.30 11.85 3.53
C ARG A 43 7.90 11.29 3.39
N LEU A 44 6.88 12.11 3.61
CA LEU A 44 5.48 11.69 3.71
C LEU A 44 4.70 11.76 2.38
N GLY A 45 5.38 11.82 1.23
CA GLY A 45 4.74 11.92 -0.09
C GLY A 45 3.76 10.77 -0.39
N GLY A 46 4.07 9.57 0.08
CA GLY A 46 3.22 8.39 -0.06
C GLY A 46 1.84 8.50 0.63
N ILE A 47 1.72 9.36 1.66
CA ILE A 47 0.45 9.54 2.38
C ILE A 47 -0.65 10.08 1.44
N ALA A 48 -0.34 11.02 0.56
CA ALA A 48 -1.33 11.56 -0.38
C ALA A 48 -1.91 10.48 -1.26
N ILE A 49 -1.04 9.63 -1.80
CA ILE A 49 -1.43 8.56 -2.73
C ILE A 49 -2.26 7.51 -1.99
N ALA A 50 -1.83 7.08 -0.82
CA ALA A 50 -2.51 6.05 -0.06
C ALA A 50 -3.88 6.51 0.47
N VAL A 51 -3.98 7.73 1.00
CA VAL A 51 -5.27 8.30 1.45
C VAL A 51 -6.23 8.44 0.26
N ALA A 52 -5.75 8.92 -0.88
CA ALA A 52 -6.57 9.04 -2.08
C ALA A 52 -7.04 7.68 -2.61
N PHE A 53 -6.17 6.67 -2.58
CA PHE A 53 -6.49 5.30 -2.97
C PHE A 53 -7.54 4.68 -2.04
N LEU A 54 -7.35 4.77 -0.72
CA LEU A 54 -8.31 4.28 0.27
C LEU A 54 -9.67 4.98 0.13
N ALA A 55 -9.68 6.30 -0.02
CA ALA A 55 -10.91 7.05 -0.24
C ALA A 55 -11.62 6.62 -1.54
N GLY A 56 -10.88 6.39 -2.61
CA GLY A 56 -11.43 5.91 -3.89
C GLY A 56 -12.09 4.53 -3.77
N ILE A 57 -11.48 3.60 -3.01
CA ILE A 57 -12.06 2.28 -2.79
C ILE A 57 -13.26 2.36 -1.84
N ILE A 58 -13.16 3.10 -0.74
CA ILE A 58 -14.29 3.31 0.19
C ILE A 58 -15.49 3.87 -0.58
N PHE A 59 -15.28 4.87 -1.41
CA PHE A 59 -16.32 5.41 -2.27
C PHE A 59 -16.92 4.34 -3.20
N CYS A 60 -16.07 3.50 -3.80
CA CYS A 60 -16.52 2.40 -4.66
C CYS A 60 -17.40 1.41 -3.89
N VAL A 61 -16.99 1.01 -2.68
CA VAL A 61 -17.75 0.08 -1.84
C VAL A 61 -19.11 0.67 -1.43
N PHE A 62 -19.14 1.95 -1.05
CA PHE A 62 -20.40 2.61 -0.64
C PHE A 62 -21.37 2.88 -1.80
N MET A 63 -20.83 3.13 -3.01
CA MET A 63 -21.66 3.45 -4.18
C MET A 63 -22.07 2.22 -4.99
N SER A 64 -21.34 1.12 -4.88
CA SER A 64 -21.72 -0.14 -5.49
C SER A 64 -22.65 -0.90 -4.53
N ASN A 65 -23.92 -1.07 -4.92
CA ASN A 65 -24.83 -2.01 -4.26
C ASN A 65 -24.46 -3.48 -4.54
N ASP A 66 -23.21 -3.73 -4.90
CA ASP A 66 -22.74 -5.02 -5.37
C ASP A 66 -22.00 -5.74 -4.24
N ILE A 67 -22.51 -6.91 -3.85
CA ILE A 67 -21.92 -7.77 -2.82
C ILE A 67 -20.45 -8.13 -3.16
N SER A 68 -20.09 -8.13 -4.45
CA SER A 68 -18.72 -8.37 -4.90
C SER A 68 -17.75 -7.30 -4.41
N ALA A 69 -18.18 -6.07 -4.17
CA ALA A 69 -17.36 -5.01 -3.61
C ALA A 69 -16.93 -5.30 -2.17
N MET A 70 -17.73 -6.02 -1.40
CA MET A 70 -17.38 -6.43 -0.04
C MET A 70 -16.20 -7.43 0.00
N ASN A 71 -15.98 -8.18 -1.08
CA ASN A 71 -14.82 -9.07 -1.20
C ASN A 71 -13.49 -8.31 -1.20
N SER A 72 -13.51 -6.99 -1.44
CA SER A 72 -12.31 -6.14 -1.42
C SER A 72 -11.94 -5.63 -0.01
N VAL A 73 -12.80 -5.80 0.98
CA VAL A 73 -12.57 -5.34 2.36
C VAL A 73 -11.29 -5.91 2.98
N PRO A 74 -10.97 -7.21 2.84
CA PRO A 74 -9.71 -7.75 3.37
C PRO A 74 -8.46 -7.12 2.74
N LEU A 75 -8.52 -6.82 1.45
CA LEU A 75 -7.43 -6.14 0.74
C LEU A 75 -7.22 -4.72 1.26
N LEU A 76 -8.33 -4.00 1.53
CA LEU A 76 -8.28 -2.68 2.17
C LEU A 76 -7.66 -2.76 3.56
N PHE A 77 -8.06 -3.74 4.34
CA PHE A 77 -7.55 -3.93 5.71
C PHE A 77 -6.05 -4.21 5.70
N ALA A 78 -5.59 -5.15 4.88
CA ALA A 78 -4.16 -5.46 4.72
C ALA A 78 -3.36 -4.27 4.18
N GLY A 79 -3.89 -3.57 3.17
CA GLY A 79 -3.28 -2.36 2.62
C GLY A 79 -3.16 -1.26 3.66
N THR A 80 -4.18 -1.07 4.51
CA THR A 80 -4.14 -0.08 5.60
C THR A 80 -3.08 -0.43 6.64
N ILE A 81 -2.92 -1.72 6.98
CA ILE A 81 -1.85 -2.19 7.88
C ILE A 81 -0.49 -1.83 7.30
N ILE A 82 -0.20 -2.26 6.07
CA ILE A 82 1.09 -2.00 5.41
C ILE A 82 1.37 -0.50 5.34
N PHE A 83 0.37 0.28 4.95
CA PHE A 83 0.49 1.72 4.85
C PHE A 83 0.77 2.41 6.19
N THR A 84 0.03 2.04 7.25
CA THR A 84 0.24 2.60 8.59
C THR A 84 1.64 2.30 9.09
N PHE A 85 2.10 1.06 8.91
CA PHE A 85 3.46 0.69 9.27
C PHE A 85 4.51 1.35 8.38
N GLY A 86 4.24 1.59 7.10
CA GLY A 86 5.11 2.38 6.23
C GLY A 86 5.32 3.80 6.75
N ILE A 87 4.25 4.49 7.19
CA ILE A 87 4.36 5.82 7.83
C ILE A 87 5.20 5.75 9.11
N ILE A 88 4.92 4.76 9.98
CA ILE A 88 5.66 4.60 11.24
C ILE A 88 7.14 4.36 10.94
N ASP A 89 7.46 3.57 9.93
CA ASP A 89 8.83 3.34 9.48
C ASP A 89 9.52 4.60 8.99
N ASP A 90 8.84 5.39 8.17
CA ASP A 90 9.34 6.67 7.68
C ASP A 90 9.65 7.65 8.83
N LEU A 91 8.88 7.61 9.91
CA LEU A 91 9.08 8.49 11.06
C LEU A 91 10.16 7.97 12.03
N PHE A 92 10.21 6.66 12.29
CA PHE A 92 10.99 6.07 13.37
C PHE A 92 12.17 5.19 12.93
N ASN A 93 12.37 4.95 11.62
CA ASN A 93 13.40 4.05 11.07
C ASN A 93 13.42 2.67 11.75
N MET A 94 12.35 1.92 11.56
CA MET A 94 12.15 0.62 12.21
C MET A 94 13.18 -0.43 11.76
N ARG A 95 13.42 -1.43 12.63
CA ARG A 95 14.31 -2.56 12.32
C ARG A 95 13.73 -3.39 11.17
N ALA A 96 14.59 -3.84 10.25
CA ALA A 96 14.21 -4.63 9.07
C ALA A 96 13.38 -5.88 9.40
N LEU A 97 13.68 -6.57 10.49
CA LEU A 97 12.93 -7.76 10.95
C LEU A 97 11.48 -7.43 11.29
N PHE A 98 11.22 -6.28 11.89
CA PHE A 98 9.86 -5.87 12.23
C PHE A 98 9.05 -5.51 10.99
N LYS A 99 9.67 -4.82 10.01
CA LYS A 99 9.06 -4.57 8.70
C LYS A 99 8.63 -5.87 8.03
N LEU A 100 9.57 -6.82 7.96
CA LEU A 100 9.31 -8.12 7.36
C LEU A 100 8.15 -8.86 8.06
N PHE A 101 8.09 -8.81 9.40
CA PHE A 101 7.01 -9.42 10.16
C PHE A 101 5.64 -8.86 9.79
N VAL A 102 5.51 -7.53 9.71
CA VAL A 102 4.26 -6.86 9.31
C VAL A 102 3.85 -7.24 7.89
N GLN A 103 4.80 -7.28 6.97
CA GLN A 103 4.57 -7.67 5.57
C GLN A 103 4.11 -9.14 5.45
N ILE A 104 4.70 -10.04 6.25
CA ILE A 104 4.26 -11.44 6.34
C ILE A 104 2.81 -11.52 6.82
N VAL A 105 2.47 -10.84 7.91
CA VAL A 105 1.11 -10.83 8.46
C VAL A 105 0.11 -10.29 7.46
N ALA A 106 0.39 -9.16 6.82
CA ALA A 106 -0.48 -8.58 5.82
C ALA A 106 -0.66 -9.50 4.60
N SER A 107 0.42 -10.12 4.11
CA SER A 107 0.36 -11.07 3.00
C SER A 107 -0.46 -12.31 3.34
N LEU A 108 -0.34 -12.84 4.57
CA LEU A 108 -1.16 -13.97 5.05
C LEU A 108 -2.64 -13.61 5.10
N ILE A 109 -3.00 -12.42 5.57
CA ILE A 109 -4.39 -11.94 5.62
C ILE A 109 -4.97 -11.93 4.20
N VAL A 110 -4.27 -11.33 3.22
CA VAL A 110 -4.73 -11.23 1.84
C VAL A 110 -4.97 -12.62 1.24
N VAL A 111 -4.01 -13.54 1.40
CA VAL A 111 -4.09 -14.89 0.86
C VAL A 111 -5.17 -15.72 1.56
N ALA A 112 -5.30 -15.61 2.88
CA ALA A 112 -6.33 -16.30 3.67
C ALA A 112 -7.75 -15.84 3.28
N CYS A 113 -7.91 -14.58 2.88
CA CYS A 113 -9.18 -14.03 2.39
C CYS A 113 -9.50 -14.41 0.93
N GLY A 114 -8.70 -15.27 0.31
CA GLY A 114 -8.96 -15.81 -1.02
C GLY A 114 -8.31 -15.07 -2.19
N PHE A 115 -7.55 -13.99 -1.93
CA PHE A 115 -6.79 -13.30 -2.97
C PHE A 115 -5.54 -14.09 -3.34
N ARG A 116 -5.68 -14.96 -4.32
CA ARG A 116 -4.61 -15.86 -4.77
C ARG A 116 -4.62 -16.07 -6.27
N PHE A 117 -3.47 -16.37 -6.83
CA PHE A 117 -3.36 -16.79 -8.22
C PHE A 117 -4.00 -18.17 -8.40
N THR A 118 -5.04 -18.25 -9.19
CA THR A 118 -5.67 -19.53 -9.56
C THR A 118 -5.02 -20.14 -10.79
N GLN A 119 -4.43 -19.29 -11.65
CA GLN A 119 -3.78 -19.69 -12.89
C GLN A 119 -2.49 -18.88 -13.10
N VAL A 120 -1.46 -19.51 -13.64
CA VAL A 120 -0.22 -18.87 -14.07
C VAL A 120 0.16 -19.42 -15.44
N PHE A 121 0.36 -18.58 -16.44
CA PHE A 121 0.64 -18.93 -17.82
C PHE A 121 -0.32 -19.97 -18.44
N GLY A 122 -1.62 -19.90 -18.06
CA GLY A 122 -2.63 -20.85 -18.55
C GLY A 122 -2.73 -22.17 -17.78
N TRP A 123 -1.87 -22.41 -16.82
CA TRP A 123 -1.87 -23.60 -15.98
C TRP A 123 -2.67 -23.36 -14.71
N ILE A 124 -3.66 -24.21 -14.44
CA ILE A 124 -4.46 -24.15 -13.20
C ILE A 124 -3.58 -24.68 -12.06
N LEU A 125 -3.38 -23.84 -11.05
CA LEU A 125 -2.56 -24.21 -9.89
C LEU A 125 -3.38 -25.02 -8.87
N PRO A 126 -2.85 -26.14 -8.35
CA PRO A 126 -3.39 -26.79 -7.17
C PRO A 126 -3.43 -25.82 -6.00
N VAL A 127 -4.46 -25.94 -5.13
CA VAL A 127 -4.70 -25.00 -4.01
C VAL A 127 -3.45 -24.73 -3.16
N PRO A 128 -2.67 -25.75 -2.72
CA PRO A 128 -1.48 -25.50 -1.91
C PRO A 128 -0.42 -24.67 -2.65
N VAL A 129 -0.19 -24.97 -3.93
CA VAL A 129 0.78 -24.23 -4.77
C VAL A 129 0.30 -22.79 -4.99
N SER A 130 -0.98 -22.61 -5.26
CA SER A 130 -1.62 -21.29 -5.42
C SER A 130 -1.39 -20.41 -4.19
N LEU A 131 -1.59 -20.93 -2.98
CA LEU A 131 -1.39 -20.22 -1.72
C LEU A 131 0.07 -19.79 -1.54
N VAL A 132 1.00 -20.73 -1.73
CA VAL A 132 2.43 -20.48 -1.56
C VAL A 132 2.95 -19.46 -2.58
N VAL A 133 2.61 -19.62 -3.85
CA VAL A 133 3.03 -18.70 -4.92
C VAL A 133 2.46 -17.30 -4.65
N SER A 134 1.18 -17.18 -4.28
CA SER A 134 0.56 -15.88 -4.01
C SER A 134 1.18 -15.20 -2.79
N PHE A 135 1.43 -15.95 -1.72
CA PHE A 135 2.07 -15.42 -0.53
C PHE A 135 3.46 -14.84 -0.83
N PHE A 136 4.33 -15.61 -1.47
CA PHE A 136 5.68 -15.14 -1.79
C PHE A 136 5.68 -14.02 -2.83
N TRP A 137 4.73 -14.01 -3.76
CA TRP A 137 4.57 -12.94 -4.73
C TRP A 137 4.21 -11.62 -4.05
N ILE A 138 3.19 -11.63 -3.19
CA ILE A 138 2.76 -10.43 -2.46
C ILE A 138 3.89 -9.93 -1.55
N LEU A 139 4.49 -10.84 -0.76
CA LEU A 139 5.59 -10.52 0.14
C LEU A 139 6.79 -9.95 -0.63
N GLY A 140 7.15 -10.54 -1.77
CA GLY A 140 8.25 -10.08 -2.61
C GLY A 140 8.02 -8.68 -3.17
N ILE A 141 6.83 -8.40 -3.70
CA ILE A 141 6.49 -7.08 -4.22
C ILE A 141 6.51 -6.02 -3.10
N VAL A 142 5.89 -6.31 -1.95
CA VAL A 142 5.83 -5.36 -0.83
C VAL A 142 7.22 -5.12 -0.23
N ASN A 143 8.12 -6.12 -0.25
CA ASN A 143 9.48 -5.98 0.27
C ASN A 143 10.46 -5.35 -0.74
N ALA A 144 10.13 -5.35 -2.04
CA ALA A 144 10.97 -4.74 -3.07
C ALA A 144 10.90 -3.20 -3.07
N TYR A 145 9.91 -2.65 -2.41
CA TYR A 145 9.70 -1.21 -2.21
C TYR A 145 10.15 -0.79 -0.81
#